data_a3fa82d3ef5e87caa9aa7f2a985f13aa
#
_entry.id   a3fa82d3ef5e87caa9aa7f2a985f13aa
#
_cell.length_a   1.000
_cell.length_b   1.000
_cell.length_c   1.000
_cell.angle_alpha   90.00
_cell.angle_beta   90.00
_cell.angle_gamma   90.00
#
_symmetry.space_group_name_H-M   'P 1'
#
loop_
_entity.id
_entity.type
_entity.pdbx_description
1 polymer ?
#
loop_
_entity_poly.entity_id
_entity_poly.type
_entity_poly.pdbx_seq_one_letter_code
_entity_poly.pdbx_strand_id
1 'polypeptide(L)'
;LYAPKQYIIACARAAGLTPSGFIGSIAEFKDIDKLYEVFERSKRAGFRTASCIHPNQVKVCNEVFGPSEEEIAQARKIVDAYDAALAASEGAITVDGIMVDVPVADRARATLALAEAIAGRA
;
A
#
# COMPACT_ATOMS: atom_id res chain seq x y z
N LEU A 1 0.36 20.38 -9.32
CA LEU A 1 1.60 19.54 -9.42
C LEU A 1 1.33 18.02 -9.31
N TYR A 2 0.22 17.51 -9.87
CA TYR A 2 -0.10 16.08 -9.80
C TYR A 2 0.81 15.24 -10.73
N ALA A 3 0.97 15.62 -11.98
CA ALA A 3 1.75 14.88 -12.96
C ALA A 3 3.24 14.69 -12.56
N PRO A 4 3.97 15.70 -12.07
CA PRO A 4 5.33 15.50 -11.56
C PRO A 4 5.40 14.51 -10.41
N LYS A 5 4.42 14.50 -9.51
CA LYS A 5 4.35 13.54 -8.40
C LYS A 5 4.14 12.10 -8.89
N GLN A 6 3.29 11.90 -9.90
CA GLN A 6 3.11 10.58 -10.53
C GLN A 6 4.40 10.09 -11.19
N TYR A 7 5.13 10.99 -11.86
CA TYR A 7 6.42 10.65 -12.45
C TYR A 7 7.46 10.23 -11.40
N ILE A 8 7.55 10.96 -10.29
CA ILE A 8 8.44 10.60 -9.17
C ILE A 8 8.07 9.23 -8.59
N ILE A 9 6.78 8.94 -8.41
CA ILE A 9 6.32 7.64 -7.92
C ILE A 9 6.74 6.51 -8.87
N ALA A 10 6.56 6.71 -10.18
CA ALA A 10 6.95 5.74 -11.19
C ALA A 10 8.46 5.49 -11.19
N CYS A 11 9.27 6.54 -11.14
CA CYS A 11 10.74 6.45 -11.07
C CYS A 11 11.21 5.74 -9.79
N ALA A 12 10.64 6.08 -8.65
CA ALA A 12 10.98 5.44 -7.38
C ALA A 12 10.70 3.95 -7.43
N ARG A 13 9.53 3.54 -7.92
CA ARG A 13 9.16 2.13 -8.07
C ARG A 13 10.05 1.38 -9.05
N ALA A 14 10.37 1.99 -10.19
CA ALA A 14 11.28 1.40 -11.18
C ALA A 14 12.69 1.17 -10.61
N ALA A 15 13.11 2.04 -9.69
CA ALA A 15 14.40 1.93 -8.99
C ALA A 15 14.35 1.06 -7.71
N GLY A 16 13.24 0.39 -7.41
CA GLY A 16 13.06 -0.40 -6.19
C GLY A 16 12.99 0.43 -4.90
N LEU A 17 12.74 1.74 -5.01
CA LEU A 17 12.65 2.66 -3.88
C LEU A 17 11.20 2.85 -3.41
N THR A 18 11.04 3.19 -2.12
CA THR A 18 9.74 3.51 -1.55
C THR A 18 9.38 4.97 -1.84
N PRO A 19 8.29 5.25 -2.60
CA PRO A 19 7.86 6.61 -2.87
C PRO A 19 7.41 7.30 -1.59
N SER A 20 8.06 8.39 -1.23
CA SER A 20 7.73 9.22 -0.07
C SER A 20 7.14 10.56 -0.51
N GLY A 21 6.05 10.97 0.12
CA GLY A 21 5.38 12.24 -0.14
C GLY A 21 3.88 12.17 0.06
N PHE A 22 3.19 13.28 -0.24
CA PHE A 22 1.74 13.33 -0.18
C PHE A 22 1.15 14.38 -1.12
N ILE A 23 -0.15 14.28 -1.37
CA ILE A 23 -0.91 15.19 -2.25
C ILE A 23 -1.72 16.13 -1.38
N GLY A 24 -1.10 17.21 -0.95
CA GLY A 24 -1.70 18.21 -0.08
C GLY A 24 -0.68 19.21 0.43
N SER A 25 -1.04 19.93 1.48
CA SER A 25 -0.16 20.85 2.19
C SER A 25 0.33 20.21 3.49
N ILE A 26 1.65 20.25 3.71
CA ILE A 26 2.24 19.80 4.98
C ILE A 26 1.81 20.66 6.18
N ALA A 27 1.36 21.89 5.92
CA ALA A 27 0.90 22.80 6.95
C ALA A 27 -0.46 22.39 7.57
N GLU A 28 -1.20 21.48 6.94
CA GLU A 28 -2.43 20.94 7.51
C GLU A 28 -2.11 19.92 8.61
N PHE A 29 -2.50 20.19 9.84
CA PHE A 29 -2.30 19.29 10.99
C PHE A 29 -3.40 19.40 12.05
N LYS A 30 -4.31 20.36 11.89
CA LYS A 30 -5.38 20.63 12.87
C LYS A 30 -6.67 19.89 12.52
N ASP A 31 -7.01 19.87 11.24
CA ASP A 31 -8.21 19.22 10.72
C ASP A 31 -7.90 17.74 10.41
N ILE A 32 -8.31 16.86 11.32
CA ILE A 32 -8.03 15.43 11.25
C ILE A 32 -8.73 14.80 10.05
N ASP A 33 -9.97 15.17 9.76
CA ASP A 33 -10.72 14.59 8.62
C ASP A 33 -10.04 14.93 7.30
N LYS A 34 -9.58 16.15 7.17
CA LYS A 34 -8.83 16.60 6.02
C LYS A 34 -7.47 15.93 5.87
N LEU A 35 -6.82 15.59 7.00
CA LEU A 35 -5.61 14.78 6.97
C LEU A 35 -5.88 13.38 6.40
N TYR A 36 -6.95 12.71 6.84
CA TYR A 36 -7.34 11.42 6.26
C TYR A 36 -7.56 11.51 4.76
N GLU A 37 -8.33 12.49 4.28
CA GLU A 37 -8.56 12.70 2.84
C GLU A 37 -7.25 12.88 2.06
N VAL A 38 -6.32 13.66 2.59
CA VAL A 38 -5.01 13.92 1.97
C VAL A 38 -4.17 12.66 1.91
N PHE A 39 -4.06 11.91 3.01
CA PHE A 39 -3.26 10.68 3.05
C PHE A 39 -3.88 9.55 2.24
N GLU A 40 -5.19 9.36 2.26
CA GLU A 40 -5.88 8.38 1.42
C GLU A 40 -5.69 8.67 -0.07
N ARG A 41 -5.85 9.94 -0.48
CA ARG A 41 -5.57 10.36 -1.85
C ARG A 41 -4.11 10.09 -2.23
N SER A 42 -3.19 10.29 -1.29
CA SER A 42 -1.77 10.03 -1.48
C SER A 42 -1.46 8.54 -1.61
N LYS A 43 -2.08 7.68 -0.79
CA LYS A 43 -2.01 6.22 -0.90
C LYS A 43 -2.51 5.74 -2.26
N ARG A 44 -3.69 6.24 -2.69
CA ARG A 44 -4.25 5.91 -4.03
C ARG A 44 -3.35 6.37 -5.17
N ALA A 45 -2.68 7.50 -5.03
CA ALA A 45 -1.72 7.98 -6.03
C ALA A 45 -0.44 7.14 -6.12
N GLY A 46 -0.12 6.36 -5.07
CA GLY A 46 1.02 5.44 -5.06
C GLY A 46 2.12 5.77 -4.06
N PHE A 47 2.00 6.85 -3.28
CA PHE A 47 2.89 7.09 -2.15
C PHE A 47 2.72 6.00 -1.07
N ARG A 48 3.78 5.71 -0.34
CA ARG A 48 3.83 4.68 0.71
C ARG A 48 4.28 5.21 2.07
N THR A 49 4.92 6.35 2.09
CA THR A 49 5.37 7.06 3.29
C THR A 49 5.23 8.55 3.08
N ALA A 50 5.27 9.32 4.17
CA ALA A 50 5.30 10.77 4.13
C ALA A 50 6.15 11.34 5.26
N SER A 51 6.75 12.50 5.04
CA SER A 51 7.36 13.29 6.11
C SER A 51 6.26 14.04 6.86
N CYS A 52 6.29 13.96 8.18
CA CYS A 52 5.31 14.62 9.07
C CYS A 52 6.00 15.65 9.94
N ILE A 53 5.32 16.77 10.21
CA ILE A 53 5.80 17.85 11.07
C ILE A 53 5.00 17.95 12.38
N HIS A 54 3.97 17.14 12.58
CA HIS A 54 3.11 17.15 13.75
C HIS A 54 2.65 15.73 14.12
N PRO A 55 2.50 15.40 15.42
CA PRO A 55 2.04 14.08 15.87
C PRO A 55 0.71 13.63 15.27
N ASN A 56 -0.25 14.53 15.05
CA ASN A 56 -1.51 14.20 14.39
C ASN A 56 -1.30 13.63 12.98
N GLN A 57 -0.34 14.18 12.25
CA GLN A 57 0.01 13.67 10.92
C GLN A 57 0.64 12.28 10.99
N VAL A 58 1.48 12.04 11.99
CA VAL A 58 2.11 10.71 12.18
C VAL A 58 1.06 9.65 12.44
N LYS A 59 0.08 9.94 13.31
CA LYS A 59 -1.02 9.02 13.61
C LYS A 59 -1.79 8.64 12.34
N VAL A 60 -2.30 9.63 11.61
CA VAL A 60 -3.08 9.41 10.38
C VAL A 60 -2.24 8.75 9.29
N CYS A 61 -0.97 9.15 9.15
CA CYS A 61 -0.03 8.55 8.22
C CYS A 61 0.14 7.03 8.45
N ASN A 62 0.34 6.63 9.70
CA ASN A 62 0.51 5.22 10.06
C ASN A 62 -0.77 4.41 9.81
N GLU A 63 -1.92 4.97 10.15
CA GLU A 63 -3.21 4.31 9.92
C GLU A 63 -3.52 4.15 8.43
N VAL A 64 -3.32 5.20 7.64
CA VAL A 64 -3.69 5.19 6.21
C VAL A 64 -2.70 4.41 5.34
N PHE A 65 -1.39 4.57 5.53
CA PHE A 65 -0.41 3.88 4.68
C PHE A 65 -0.19 2.41 5.05
N GLY A 66 -0.60 1.99 6.23
CA GLY A 66 -0.67 0.57 6.58
C GLY A 66 -1.73 -0.16 5.74
N PRO A 67 -1.62 -1.48 5.59
CA PRO A 67 -2.67 -2.29 4.99
C PRO A 67 -3.86 -2.41 5.94
N SER A 68 -5.10 -2.34 5.41
CA SER A 68 -6.31 -2.58 6.18
C SER A 68 -6.48 -4.08 6.49
N GLU A 69 -7.35 -4.42 7.45
CA GLU A 69 -7.66 -5.82 7.76
C GLU A 69 -8.24 -6.55 6.54
N GLU A 70 -9.08 -5.86 5.75
CA GLU A 70 -9.62 -6.40 4.50
C GLU A 70 -8.52 -6.62 3.46
N GLU A 71 -7.58 -5.67 3.31
CA GLU A 71 -6.43 -5.81 2.41
C GLU A 71 -5.56 -7.00 2.81
N ILE A 72 -5.35 -7.22 4.11
CA ILE A 72 -4.57 -8.35 4.64
C ILE A 72 -5.30 -9.68 4.39
N ALA A 73 -6.59 -9.75 4.70
CA ALA A 73 -7.41 -10.95 4.48
C ALA A 73 -7.46 -11.35 3.00
N GLN A 74 -7.66 -10.37 2.12
CA GLN A 74 -7.66 -10.61 0.68
C GLN A 74 -6.28 -11.04 0.16
N ALA A 75 -5.21 -10.41 0.64
CA ALA A 75 -3.85 -10.79 0.28
C ALA A 75 -3.54 -12.23 0.69
N ARG A 76 -3.93 -12.65 1.90
CA ARG A 76 -3.74 -14.03 2.38
C ARG A 76 -4.50 -15.01 1.50
N LYS A 77 -5.76 -14.75 1.20
CA LYS A 77 -6.58 -15.58 0.32
C LYS A 77 -5.94 -15.76 -1.07
N ILE A 78 -5.40 -14.68 -1.64
CA ILE A 78 -4.72 -14.72 -2.94
C ILE A 78 -3.45 -15.59 -2.86
N VAL A 79 -2.62 -15.38 -1.84
CA VAL A 79 -1.36 -16.12 -1.68
C VAL A 79 -1.63 -17.60 -1.46
N ASP A 80 -2.54 -17.96 -0.55
CA ASP A 80 -2.86 -19.36 -0.25
C ASP A 80 -3.40 -20.08 -1.49
N ALA A 81 -4.31 -19.45 -2.24
CA ALA A 81 -4.87 -20.03 -3.46
C ALA A 81 -3.81 -20.18 -4.57
N TYR A 82 -2.94 -19.17 -4.73
CA TYR A 82 -1.88 -19.20 -5.73
C TYR A 82 -0.81 -20.26 -5.42
N ASP A 83 -0.39 -20.37 -4.17
CA ASP A 83 0.60 -21.38 -3.75
C ASP A 83 0.04 -22.80 -3.89
N ALA A 84 -1.25 -23.02 -3.62
CA ALA A 84 -1.93 -24.29 -3.87
C ALA A 84 -1.97 -24.64 -5.39
N ALA A 85 -2.25 -23.65 -6.24
CA ALA A 85 -2.25 -23.82 -7.68
C ALA A 85 -0.86 -24.12 -8.24
N LEU A 86 0.18 -23.46 -7.75
CA LEU A 86 1.57 -23.78 -8.12
C LEU A 86 1.94 -25.21 -7.75
N ALA A 87 1.52 -25.70 -6.59
CA ALA A 87 1.72 -27.10 -6.17
C ALA A 87 1.00 -28.09 -7.11
N ALA A 88 -0.11 -27.67 -7.72
CA ALA A 88 -0.85 -28.42 -8.74
C ALA A 88 -0.35 -28.19 -10.18
N SER A 89 0.77 -27.46 -10.36
CA SER A 89 1.34 -27.08 -11.68
C SER A 89 0.42 -26.20 -12.53
N GLU A 90 -0.42 -25.39 -11.90
CA GLU A 90 -1.27 -24.39 -12.56
C GLU A 90 -0.59 -23.01 -12.50
N GLY A 91 -0.44 -22.35 -13.66
CA GLY A 91 0.31 -21.07 -13.75
C GLY A 91 -0.52 -19.82 -13.50
N ALA A 92 -1.85 -19.91 -13.58
CA ALA A 92 -2.78 -18.81 -13.33
C ALA A 92 -4.10 -19.34 -12.83
N ILE A 93 -4.73 -18.63 -11.89
CA ILE A 93 -6.00 -19.00 -11.28
C ILE A 93 -6.95 -17.82 -11.20
N THR A 94 -8.18 -18.09 -10.79
CA THR A 94 -9.17 -17.04 -10.50
C THR A 94 -9.54 -17.09 -9.03
N VAL A 95 -9.43 -15.94 -8.35
CA VAL A 95 -9.86 -15.76 -6.96
C VAL A 95 -10.88 -14.62 -6.93
N ASP A 96 -12.09 -14.88 -6.44
CA ASP A 96 -13.21 -13.92 -6.42
C ASP A 96 -13.48 -13.26 -7.79
N GLY A 97 -13.34 -14.01 -8.87
CA GLY A 97 -13.54 -13.51 -10.23
C GLY A 97 -12.38 -12.71 -10.80
N ILE A 98 -11.28 -12.56 -10.07
CA ILE A 98 -10.09 -11.84 -10.49
C ILE A 98 -9.01 -12.84 -10.85
N MET A 99 -8.40 -12.69 -12.04
CA MET A 99 -7.27 -13.49 -12.44
C MET A 99 -6.05 -13.16 -11.55
N VAL A 100 -5.42 -14.21 -11.05
CA VAL A 100 -4.21 -14.12 -10.22
C VAL A 100 -3.07 -14.81 -10.96
N ASP A 101 -2.08 -14.02 -11.31
CA ASP A 101 -0.80 -14.42 -11.88
C ASP A 101 0.35 -14.05 -10.93
N VAL A 102 1.59 -14.25 -11.35
CA VAL A 102 2.79 -13.96 -10.56
C VAL A 102 2.81 -12.50 -10.04
N PRO A 103 2.58 -11.44 -10.85
CA PRO A 103 2.57 -10.07 -10.37
C PRO A 103 1.50 -9.79 -9.31
N VAL A 104 0.32 -10.39 -9.42
CA VAL A 104 -0.76 -10.25 -8.44
C VAL A 104 -0.41 -10.96 -7.14
N ALA A 105 0.12 -12.18 -7.21
CA ALA A 105 0.56 -12.93 -6.04
C ALA A 105 1.72 -12.22 -5.31
N ASP A 106 2.69 -11.69 -6.04
CA ASP A 106 3.82 -10.96 -5.45
C ASP A 106 3.38 -9.68 -4.74
N ARG A 107 2.39 -8.97 -5.29
CA ARG A 107 1.79 -7.81 -4.63
C ARG A 107 1.08 -8.20 -3.33
N ALA A 108 0.36 -9.32 -3.34
CA ALA A 108 -0.30 -9.84 -2.14
C ALA A 108 0.72 -10.24 -1.07
N ARG A 109 1.82 -10.92 -1.44
CA ARG A 109 2.92 -11.24 -0.52
C ARG A 109 3.56 -9.98 0.07
N ALA A 110 3.78 -8.94 -0.73
CA ALA A 110 4.30 -7.66 -0.25
C ALA A 110 3.36 -6.98 0.77
N THR A 111 2.04 -7.08 0.58
CA THR A 111 1.04 -6.60 1.55
C THR A 111 1.14 -7.33 2.88
N LEU A 112 1.26 -8.66 2.86
CA LEU A 112 1.42 -9.48 4.07
C LEU A 112 2.74 -9.18 4.79
N ALA A 113 3.84 -9.06 4.05
CA ALA A 113 5.15 -8.72 4.62
C ALA A 113 5.13 -7.35 5.30
N LEU A 114 4.44 -6.36 4.73
CA LEU A 114 4.27 -5.06 5.34
C LEU A 114 3.44 -5.13 6.62
N ALA A 115 2.35 -5.90 6.62
CA ALA A 115 1.52 -6.11 7.81
C ALA A 115 2.32 -6.74 8.95
N GLU A 116 3.11 -7.76 8.67
CA GLU A 116 3.99 -8.42 9.65
C GLU A 116 5.07 -7.47 10.20
N ALA A 117 5.68 -6.67 9.33
CA ALA A 117 6.68 -5.69 9.75
C ALA A 117 6.10 -4.59 10.65
N ILE A 118 4.85 -4.20 10.44
CA ILE A 118 4.14 -3.24 11.30
C ILE A 118 3.81 -3.89 12.64
N ALA A 119 3.26 -5.11 12.64
CA ALA A 119 2.93 -5.84 13.87
C ALA A 119 4.16 -6.12 14.75
N GLY A 120 5.31 -6.39 14.14
CA GLY A 120 6.56 -6.62 14.88
C GLY A 120 7.19 -5.37 15.51
N ARG A 121 6.63 -4.18 15.27
CA ARG A 121 7.08 -2.90 15.88
C ARG A 121 6.17 -2.41 17.00
N ALA A 122 5.04 -3.06 17.20
CA ALA A 122 4.05 -2.71 18.24
C ALA A 122 4.47 -3.18 19.64
#